data_ac78cfbc8f6ed1f759f2d0067fd750a9
#
_entry.id   ac78cfbc8f6ed1f759f2d0067fd750a9
#
_cell.length_a   1.000
_cell.length_b   1.000
_cell.length_c   1.000
_cell.angle_alpha   90.00
_cell.angle_beta   90.00
_cell.angle_gamma   90.00
#
_symmetry.space_group_name_H-M   'P 1'
#
loop_
_entity.id
_entity.type
_entity.pdbx_description
1 polymer ?
#
loop_
_entity_poly.entity_id
_entity_poly.type
_entity_poly.pdbx_seq_one_letter_code
_entity_poly.pdbx_strand_id
1 'polypeptide(L)'
;MRTKDELFREAQRHIAGRRQRAVTDAQRKRAAAFAAHPALAAAEEARVQAGLALTLAAARGKDTADAAARLEAAGQALTKAMQDAGCTPADLEPQFTCPRCQDTGIADGAPCACVAAVARKLRREEINAASPLALCAFSSFDVSRYPAEVEPELGRPPCEYMADVLKFCRSYAEKFSPKSPNLLFMGGAGLGKTHLALAVADAVLERGYDVLYTSSAALAAQLGREHFDRDSEDSWLDACKEADLLILDDLGTEHITALTISVLYELINTRMLCHRPTVYTTNITDQGIFEARYTEKVASRMLGNCRMFKFFGEDQRLRR
;
A
#
# COMPACT_ATOMS: atom_id res chain seq x y z
N MET A 1 -11.57 -5.24 2.71
CA MET A 1 -10.44 -4.53 2.08
C MET A 1 -10.99 -3.62 1.02
N ARG A 2 -10.37 -2.48 0.82
CA ARG A 2 -10.81 -1.45 -0.13
C ARG A 2 -10.33 -1.76 -1.55
N THR A 3 -11.08 -1.32 -2.55
CA THR A 3 -10.63 -1.33 -3.95
C THR A 3 -9.44 -0.38 -4.14
N LYS A 4 -8.77 -0.48 -5.28
CA LYS A 4 -7.66 0.43 -5.65
C LYS A 4 -8.10 1.89 -5.66
N ASP A 5 -9.29 2.15 -6.20
CA ASP A 5 -9.86 3.50 -6.30
C ASP A 5 -10.25 4.08 -4.94
N GLU A 6 -10.79 3.25 -4.05
CA GLU A 6 -11.08 3.67 -2.67
C GLU A 6 -9.81 4.03 -1.90
N LEU A 7 -8.76 3.22 -2.03
CA LEU A 7 -7.46 3.54 -1.43
C LEU A 7 -6.87 4.83 -1.99
N PHE A 8 -7.02 5.06 -3.28
CA PHE A 8 -6.54 6.28 -3.91
C PHE A 8 -7.29 7.50 -3.39
N ARG A 9 -8.63 7.43 -3.31
CA ARG A 9 -9.48 8.48 -2.72
C ARG A 9 -9.13 8.75 -1.25
N GLU A 10 -8.87 7.69 -0.48
CA GLU A 10 -8.46 7.81 0.91
C GLU A 10 -7.08 8.44 1.04
N ALA A 11 -6.13 8.06 0.20
CA ALA A 11 -4.80 8.67 0.15
C ALA A 11 -4.88 10.18 -0.16
N GLN A 12 -5.75 10.58 -1.09
CA GLN A 12 -5.99 12.01 -1.37
C GLN A 12 -6.55 12.75 -0.15
N ARG A 13 -7.51 12.16 0.58
CA ARG A 13 -8.05 12.74 1.83
C ARG A 13 -6.97 12.88 2.89
N HIS A 14 -6.10 11.88 3.07
CA HIS A 14 -4.96 11.94 3.98
C HIS A 14 -4.00 13.09 3.64
N ILE A 15 -3.69 13.27 2.35
CA ILE A 15 -2.81 14.34 1.87
C ILE A 15 -3.46 15.72 2.09
N ALA A 16 -4.73 15.87 1.75
CA ALA A 16 -5.47 17.12 1.97
C ALA A 16 -5.53 17.48 3.46
N GLY A 17 -5.79 16.50 4.34
CA GLY A 17 -5.77 16.70 5.79
C GLY A 17 -4.38 17.08 6.32
N ARG A 18 -3.31 16.53 5.74
CA ARG A 18 -1.93 16.88 6.06
C ARG A 18 -1.61 18.32 5.68
N ARG A 19 -2.02 18.75 4.46
CA ARG A 19 -1.91 20.13 4.00
C ARG A 19 -2.64 21.10 4.93
N GLN A 20 -3.89 20.77 5.28
CA GLN A 20 -4.70 21.61 6.17
C GLN A 20 -4.03 21.78 7.53
N ARG A 21 -3.48 20.72 8.10
CA ARG A 21 -2.74 20.80 9.36
C ARG A 21 -1.51 21.69 9.24
N ALA A 22 -0.70 21.54 8.18
CA ALA A 22 0.48 22.37 7.96
C ALA A 22 0.13 23.86 7.86
N VAL A 23 -0.94 24.21 7.14
CA VAL A 23 -1.42 25.61 7.03
C VAL A 23 -1.92 26.15 8.38
N THR A 24 -2.72 25.37 9.10
CA THR A 24 -3.26 25.77 10.41
C THR A 24 -2.13 25.94 11.43
N ASP A 25 -1.15 25.05 11.45
CA ASP A 25 0.00 25.15 12.35
C ASP A 25 0.87 26.38 12.05
N ALA A 26 1.11 26.67 10.78
CA ALA A 26 1.82 27.89 10.38
C ALA A 26 1.05 29.16 10.79
N GLN A 27 -0.26 29.20 10.57
CA GLN A 27 -1.11 30.32 10.99
C GLN A 27 -1.05 30.52 12.51
N ARG A 28 -1.11 29.42 13.28
CA ARG A 28 -1.01 29.48 14.75
C ARG A 28 0.34 30.00 15.21
N LYS A 29 1.44 29.49 14.62
CA LYS A 29 2.82 29.95 14.91
C LYS A 29 2.98 31.42 14.60
N ARG A 30 2.49 31.86 13.41
CA ARG A 30 2.54 33.25 12.97
C ARG A 30 1.76 34.17 13.92
N ALA A 31 0.55 33.78 14.31
CA ALA A 31 -0.24 34.54 15.27
C ALA A 31 0.45 34.67 16.63
N ALA A 32 1.06 33.60 17.12
CA ALA A 32 1.83 33.61 18.37
C ALA A 32 3.08 34.50 18.28
N ALA A 33 3.84 34.44 17.15
CA ALA A 33 5.00 35.28 16.92
C ALA A 33 4.62 36.77 16.85
N PHE A 34 3.52 37.13 16.18
CA PHE A 34 3.02 38.49 16.08
C PHE A 34 2.52 39.02 17.41
N ALA A 35 1.89 38.21 18.24
CA ALA A 35 1.47 38.57 19.58
C ALA A 35 2.67 38.84 20.52
N ALA A 36 3.74 38.00 20.39
CA ALA A 36 4.95 38.15 21.19
C ALA A 36 5.84 39.32 20.72
N HIS A 37 5.82 39.64 19.41
CA HIS A 37 6.68 40.65 18.80
C HIS A 37 5.86 41.64 17.96
N PRO A 38 5.24 42.71 18.55
CA PRO A 38 4.41 43.68 17.84
C PRO A 38 5.14 44.39 16.68
N ALA A 39 6.45 44.60 16.80
CA ALA A 39 7.26 45.19 15.72
C ALA A 39 7.29 44.31 14.47
N LEU A 40 7.30 42.98 14.63
CA LEU A 40 7.24 42.01 13.52
C LEU A 40 5.87 42.09 12.81
N ALA A 41 4.79 42.19 13.58
CA ALA A 41 3.42 42.35 13.05
C ALA A 41 3.29 43.65 12.25
N ALA A 42 3.80 44.75 12.75
CA ALA A 42 3.79 46.07 12.07
C ALA A 42 4.63 46.07 10.78
N ALA A 43 5.80 45.43 10.80
CA ALA A 43 6.66 45.31 9.61
C ALA A 43 6.00 44.45 8.51
N GLU A 44 5.33 43.37 8.87
CA GLU A 44 4.58 42.55 7.92
C GLU A 44 3.37 43.30 7.33
N GLU A 45 2.63 44.02 8.14
CA GLU A 45 1.53 44.86 7.66
C GLU A 45 2.03 45.94 6.68
N ALA A 46 3.12 46.63 6.99
CA ALA A 46 3.73 47.61 6.11
C ALA A 46 4.16 46.99 4.76
N ARG A 47 4.73 45.78 4.78
CA ARG A 47 5.11 45.03 3.56
C ARG A 47 3.88 44.68 2.71
N VAL A 48 2.78 44.21 3.35
CA VAL A 48 1.53 43.88 2.64
C VAL A 48 0.91 45.14 2.01
N GLN A 49 0.90 46.25 2.72
CA GLN A 49 0.39 47.53 2.22
C GLN A 49 1.22 48.05 1.03
N ALA A 50 2.55 47.95 1.11
CA ALA A 50 3.44 48.33 0.02
C ALA A 50 3.24 47.44 -1.23
N GLY A 51 3.09 46.14 -1.06
CA GLY A 51 2.77 45.18 -2.14
C GLY A 51 1.44 45.48 -2.82
N LEU A 52 0.40 45.77 -2.04
CA LEU A 52 -0.90 46.16 -2.59
C LEU A 52 -0.82 47.48 -3.37
N ALA A 53 -0.08 48.45 -2.86
CA ALA A 53 0.14 49.76 -3.56
C ALA A 53 0.84 49.57 -4.89
N LEU A 54 1.88 48.71 -4.97
CA LEU A 54 2.58 48.38 -6.19
C LEU A 54 1.63 47.70 -7.21
N THR A 55 0.85 46.72 -6.78
CA THR A 55 -0.12 46.00 -7.64
C THR A 55 -1.17 46.98 -8.22
N LEU A 56 -1.70 47.89 -7.39
CA LEU A 56 -2.69 48.87 -7.81
C LEU A 56 -2.08 49.95 -8.76
N ALA A 57 -0.82 50.35 -8.54
CA ALA A 57 -0.11 51.27 -9.47
C ALA A 57 0.09 50.64 -10.85
N ALA A 58 0.54 49.37 -10.88
CA ALA A 58 0.71 48.61 -12.13
C ALA A 58 -0.63 48.42 -12.87
N ALA A 59 -1.70 48.05 -12.17
CA ALA A 59 -3.04 47.86 -12.77
C ALA A 59 -3.63 49.16 -13.36
N ARG A 60 -3.20 50.30 -12.86
CA ARG A 60 -3.61 51.65 -13.35
C ARG A 60 -2.66 52.24 -14.41
N GLY A 61 -1.65 51.51 -14.84
CA GLY A 61 -0.67 51.99 -15.81
C GLY A 61 0.20 53.16 -15.30
N LYS A 62 0.33 53.34 -13.98
CA LYS A 62 1.17 54.37 -13.37
C LYS A 62 2.61 53.92 -13.26
N ASP A 63 3.55 54.88 -13.10
CA ASP A 63 4.92 54.56 -12.75
C ASP A 63 4.96 53.76 -11.44
N THR A 64 5.69 52.67 -11.46
CA THR A 64 5.78 51.72 -10.34
C THR A 64 7.08 51.83 -9.54
N ALA A 65 8.03 52.69 -9.98
CA ALA A 65 9.37 52.78 -9.40
C ALA A 65 9.35 53.14 -7.90
N ASP A 66 8.56 54.14 -7.52
CA ASP A 66 8.46 54.57 -6.12
C ASP A 66 7.74 53.49 -5.25
N ALA A 67 6.71 52.84 -5.79
CA ALA A 67 6.01 51.77 -5.10
C ALA A 67 6.89 50.52 -4.92
N ALA A 68 7.74 50.20 -5.90
CA ALA A 68 8.69 49.10 -5.81
C ALA A 68 9.78 49.37 -4.76
N ALA A 69 10.31 50.60 -4.72
CA ALA A 69 11.29 50.99 -3.71
C ALA A 69 10.71 50.90 -2.27
N ARG A 70 9.43 51.27 -2.08
CA ARG A 70 8.74 51.15 -0.77
C ARG A 70 8.54 49.64 -0.38
N LEU A 71 8.24 48.80 -1.34
CA LEU A 71 8.09 47.36 -1.07
C LEU A 71 9.44 46.75 -0.66
N GLU A 72 10.53 47.13 -1.33
CA GLU A 72 11.89 46.68 -1.00
C GLU A 72 12.30 47.13 0.42
N ALA A 73 12.10 48.41 0.75
CA ALA A 73 12.37 48.92 2.10
C ALA A 73 11.55 48.20 3.18
N ALA A 74 10.27 47.97 2.93
CA ALA A 74 9.41 47.22 3.84
C ALA A 74 9.86 45.75 3.99
N GLY A 75 10.37 45.12 2.92
CA GLY A 75 10.95 43.77 2.96
C GLY A 75 12.21 43.70 3.83
N GLN A 76 13.10 44.71 3.72
CA GLN A 76 14.30 44.81 4.57
C GLN A 76 13.93 45.01 6.05
N ALA A 77 12.92 45.87 6.34
CA ALA A 77 12.42 46.07 7.69
C ALA A 77 11.83 44.82 8.30
N LEU A 78 11.09 44.04 7.51
CA LEU A 78 10.53 42.74 7.96
C LEU A 78 11.66 41.74 8.27
N THR A 79 12.67 41.64 7.40
CA THR A 79 13.81 40.74 7.63
C THR A 79 14.53 41.08 8.94
N LYS A 80 14.74 42.37 9.22
CA LYS A 80 15.32 42.81 10.49
C LYS A 80 14.43 42.48 11.67
N ALA A 81 13.13 42.73 11.58
CA ALA A 81 12.19 42.42 12.65
C ALA A 81 12.10 40.90 12.93
N MET A 82 12.25 40.03 11.90
CA MET A 82 12.36 38.59 12.07
C MET A 82 13.63 38.19 12.81
N GLN A 83 14.78 38.77 12.45
CA GLN A 83 16.05 38.54 13.14
C GLN A 83 15.97 38.94 14.63
N ASP A 84 15.40 40.13 14.91
CA ASP A 84 15.22 40.63 16.25
C ASP A 84 14.27 39.75 17.09
N ALA A 85 13.28 39.13 16.44
CA ALA A 85 12.33 38.19 17.05
C ALA A 85 12.89 36.75 17.14
N GLY A 86 14.10 36.49 16.62
CA GLY A 86 14.72 35.16 16.62
C GLY A 86 13.97 34.12 15.77
N CYS A 87 13.22 34.55 14.75
CA CYS A 87 12.50 33.66 13.84
C CYS A 87 12.95 33.83 12.40
N THR A 88 12.77 32.78 11.61
CA THR A 88 13.05 32.76 10.16
C THR A 88 11.73 32.72 9.38
N PRO A 89 11.72 33.08 8.07
CA PRO A 89 10.54 32.89 7.22
C PRO A 89 10.02 31.45 7.24
N ALA A 90 10.91 30.47 7.26
CA ALA A 90 10.56 29.03 7.29
C ALA A 90 9.78 28.65 8.55
N ASP A 91 9.99 29.33 9.69
CA ASP A 91 9.26 29.04 10.93
C ASP A 91 7.79 29.49 10.87
N LEU A 92 7.48 30.46 10.01
CA LEU A 92 6.16 31.06 9.85
C LEU A 92 5.41 30.57 8.61
N GLU A 93 6.05 29.77 7.77
CA GLU A 93 5.46 29.20 6.56
C GLU A 93 4.98 27.77 6.79
N PRO A 94 3.95 27.31 6.04
CA PRO A 94 3.49 25.93 6.11
C PRO A 94 4.59 24.94 5.71
N GLN A 95 4.86 23.97 6.59
CA GLN A 95 5.84 22.90 6.32
C GLN A 95 5.14 21.72 5.65
N PHE A 96 5.20 21.66 4.32
CA PHE A 96 4.59 20.58 3.55
C PHE A 96 5.49 19.33 3.51
N THR A 97 4.88 18.16 3.63
CA THR A 97 5.60 16.88 3.61
C THR A 97 6.11 16.54 2.20
N CYS A 98 5.31 16.85 1.18
CA CYS A 98 5.72 16.64 -0.21
C CYS A 98 6.18 17.96 -0.83
N PRO A 99 7.49 18.13 -1.11
CA PRO A 99 7.98 19.39 -1.68
C PRO A 99 7.49 19.61 -3.12
N ARG A 100 7.21 18.52 -3.88
CA ARG A 100 6.80 18.61 -5.28
C ARG A 100 5.40 19.18 -5.46
N CYS A 101 4.43 18.68 -4.69
CA CYS A 101 3.04 19.13 -4.81
C CYS A 101 2.57 19.99 -3.63
N GLN A 102 3.41 20.23 -2.63
CA GLN A 102 3.05 20.97 -1.42
C GLN A 102 1.76 20.40 -0.77
N ASP A 103 1.67 19.08 -0.71
CA ASP A 103 0.54 18.32 -0.20
C ASP A 103 -0.82 18.67 -0.84
N THR A 104 -0.83 19.09 -2.13
CA THR A 104 -2.07 19.21 -2.92
C THR A 104 -2.50 17.85 -3.51
N GLY A 105 -1.59 16.89 -3.60
CA GLY A 105 -1.82 15.61 -4.28
C GLY A 105 -1.72 15.68 -5.80
N ILE A 106 -1.52 16.86 -6.40
CA ILE A 106 -1.43 17.08 -7.84
C ILE A 106 -0.11 17.79 -8.15
N ALA A 107 0.62 17.32 -9.13
CA ALA A 107 1.82 17.94 -9.67
C ALA A 107 1.77 17.88 -11.20
N ASP A 108 2.05 18.97 -11.88
CA ASP A 108 2.09 19.07 -13.35
C ASP A 108 0.78 18.60 -14.03
N GLY A 109 -0.38 18.86 -13.39
CA GLY A 109 -1.70 18.47 -13.88
C GLY A 109 -2.05 16.97 -13.71
N ALA A 110 -1.19 16.18 -13.06
CA ALA A 110 -1.38 14.75 -12.82
C ALA A 110 -1.30 14.42 -11.32
N PRO A 111 -1.81 13.25 -10.89
CA PRO A 111 -1.65 12.78 -9.52
C PRO A 111 -0.17 12.70 -9.12
N CYS A 112 0.19 13.30 -7.99
CA CYS A 112 1.55 13.28 -7.50
C CYS A 112 1.94 11.89 -6.99
N ALA A 113 3.20 11.49 -7.15
CA ALA A 113 3.72 10.21 -6.66
C ALA A 113 3.52 10.01 -5.14
N CYS A 114 3.38 11.09 -4.36
CA CYS A 114 3.06 11.00 -2.92
C CYS A 114 1.68 10.38 -2.66
N VAL A 115 0.70 10.50 -3.57
CA VAL A 115 -0.61 9.86 -3.45
C VAL A 115 -0.46 8.35 -3.53
N ALA A 116 0.27 7.85 -4.53
CA ALA A 116 0.56 6.43 -4.67
C ALA A 116 1.35 5.87 -3.46
N ALA A 117 2.29 6.65 -2.91
CA ALA A 117 3.03 6.26 -1.72
C ALA A 117 2.12 6.11 -0.48
N VAL A 118 1.18 7.05 -0.28
CA VAL A 118 0.20 6.95 0.81
C VAL A 118 -0.76 5.79 0.58
N ALA A 119 -1.25 5.57 -0.65
CA ALA A 119 -2.12 4.45 -0.98
C ALA A 119 -1.42 3.10 -0.69
N ARG A 120 -0.14 2.93 -1.06
CA ARG A 120 0.64 1.74 -0.71
C ARG A 120 0.76 1.54 0.80
N LYS A 121 1.00 2.61 1.55
CA LYS A 121 1.05 2.54 3.02
C LYS A 121 -0.28 2.05 3.59
N LEU A 122 -1.40 2.59 3.13
CA LEU A 122 -2.73 2.16 3.56
C LEU A 122 -3.00 0.70 3.20
N ARG A 123 -2.61 0.24 2.00
CA ARG A 123 -2.73 -1.16 1.61
C ARG A 123 -1.88 -2.07 2.49
N ARG A 124 -0.64 -1.66 2.81
CA ARG A 124 0.23 -2.39 3.74
C ARG A 124 -0.41 -2.55 5.12
N GLU A 125 -1.03 -1.50 5.64
CA GLU A 125 -1.76 -1.54 6.91
C GLU A 125 -2.96 -2.51 6.85
N GLU A 126 -3.70 -2.54 5.75
CA GLU A 126 -4.81 -3.50 5.55
C GLU A 126 -4.32 -4.95 5.51
N ILE A 127 -3.23 -5.23 4.77
CA ILE A 127 -2.66 -6.57 4.69
C ILE A 127 -2.21 -7.02 6.10
N ASN A 128 -1.51 -6.16 6.82
CA ASN A 128 -1.03 -6.46 8.17
C ASN A 128 -2.18 -6.70 9.17
N ALA A 129 -3.31 -6.03 8.99
CA ALA A 129 -4.49 -6.24 9.83
C ALA A 129 -5.26 -7.53 9.50
N ALA A 130 -5.18 -7.99 8.25
CA ALA A 130 -5.91 -9.17 7.76
C ALA A 130 -5.08 -10.47 7.87
N SER A 131 -3.75 -10.36 7.87
CA SER A 131 -2.83 -11.49 7.89
C SER A 131 -2.45 -11.90 9.33
N PRO A 132 -2.23 -13.20 9.61
CA PRO A 132 -1.71 -13.67 10.89
C PRO A 132 -0.24 -13.25 11.15
N LEU A 133 0.46 -12.85 10.10
CA LEU A 133 1.82 -12.32 10.13
C LEU A 133 1.82 -10.94 9.49
N ALA A 134 2.63 -10.00 10.00
CA ALA A 134 2.89 -8.77 9.27
C ALA A 134 3.56 -9.07 7.92
N LEU A 135 3.47 -8.12 6.96
CA LEU A 135 4.22 -8.23 5.70
C LEU A 135 5.69 -8.50 6.00
N CYS A 136 6.23 -9.52 5.37
CA CYS A 136 7.56 -10.06 5.60
C CYS A 136 8.47 -9.69 4.44
N ALA A 137 9.76 -9.47 4.72
CA ALA A 137 10.77 -9.36 3.67
C ALA A 137 11.35 -10.73 3.32
N PHE A 138 11.81 -10.92 2.08
CA PHE A 138 12.53 -12.14 1.69
C PHE A 138 13.78 -12.42 2.55
N SER A 139 14.38 -11.37 3.15
CA SER A 139 15.54 -11.51 4.03
C SER A 139 15.22 -12.20 5.35
N SER A 140 13.95 -12.19 5.79
CA SER A 140 13.51 -12.89 6.99
C SER A 140 13.15 -14.36 6.75
N PHE A 141 13.19 -14.84 5.51
CA PHE A 141 12.92 -16.23 5.18
C PHE A 141 14.20 -17.06 5.30
N ASP A 142 14.29 -17.88 6.34
CA ASP A 142 15.47 -18.65 6.72
C ASP A 142 15.39 -20.07 6.16
N VAL A 143 16.15 -20.34 5.11
CA VAL A 143 16.23 -21.67 4.47
C VAL A 143 16.93 -22.71 5.32
N SER A 144 17.76 -22.31 6.29
CA SER A 144 18.48 -23.24 7.18
C SER A 144 17.54 -23.99 8.14
N ARG A 145 16.31 -23.52 8.30
CA ARG A 145 15.28 -24.18 9.09
C ARG A 145 14.69 -25.45 8.45
N TYR A 146 14.97 -25.68 7.17
CA TYR A 146 14.52 -26.89 6.48
C TYR A 146 15.54 -28.01 6.65
N PRO A 147 15.09 -29.31 6.60
CA PRO A 147 15.99 -30.47 6.75
C PRO A 147 17.15 -30.47 5.74
N ALA A 148 18.31 -30.85 6.22
CA ALA A 148 19.52 -31.02 5.40
C ALA A 148 19.69 -32.47 4.88
N GLU A 149 18.91 -33.42 5.41
CA GLU A 149 18.87 -34.79 4.92
C GLU A 149 18.08 -34.88 3.60
N VAL A 150 18.43 -35.82 2.77
CA VAL A 150 17.76 -36.04 1.49
C VAL A 150 16.31 -36.50 1.72
N GLU A 151 15.35 -35.74 1.23
CA GLU A 151 13.96 -36.12 1.21
C GLU A 151 13.69 -37.10 0.06
N PRO A 152 13.19 -38.30 0.31
CA PRO A 152 13.02 -39.32 -0.72
C PRO A 152 12.15 -38.87 -1.91
N GLU A 153 11.11 -38.08 -1.64
CA GLU A 153 10.19 -37.56 -2.65
C GLU A 153 10.86 -36.49 -3.54
N LEU A 154 11.84 -35.72 -3.01
CA LEU A 154 12.56 -34.68 -3.74
C LEU A 154 13.86 -35.20 -4.41
N GLY A 155 14.46 -36.26 -3.88
CA GLY A 155 15.78 -36.74 -4.27
C GLY A 155 16.94 -35.81 -3.88
N ARG A 156 16.67 -34.80 -3.02
CA ARG A 156 17.66 -33.81 -2.52
C ARG A 156 17.22 -33.20 -1.18
N PRO A 157 18.12 -32.51 -0.46
CA PRO A 157 17.75 -31.84 0.79
C PRO A 157 16.66 -30.76 0.60
N PRO A 158 15.64 -30.71 1.47
CA PRO A 158 14.64 -29.64 1.49
C PRO A 158 15.23 -28.23 1.61
N CYS A 159 16.30 -28.02 2.37
CA CYS A 159 16.94 -26.70 2.48
C CYS A 159 17.48 -26.18 1.14
N GLU A 160 18.08 -27.03 0.31
CA GLU A 160 18.55 -26.66 -1.02
C GLU A 160 17.38 -26.36 -1.98
N TYR A 161 16.35 -27.23 -1.94
CA TYR A 161 15.13 -27.00 -2.72
C TYR A 161 14.46 -25.67 -2.34
N MET A 162 14.33 -25.37 -1.06
CA MET A 162 13.71 -24.13 -0.59
C MET A 162 14.58 -22.89 -0.89
N ALA A 163 15.89 -23.03 -1.00
CA ALA A 163 16.75 -21.96 -1.50
C ALA A 163 16.43 -21.61 -2.97
N ASP A 164 16.19 -22.63 -3.81
CA ASP A 164 15.76 -22.41 -5.20
C ASP A 164 14.35 -21.79 -5.27
N VAL A 165 13.41 -22.26 -4.44
CA VAL A 165 12.05 -21.67 -4.32
C VAL A 165 12.14 -20.21 -3.92
N LEU A 166 12.94 -19.88 -2.92
CA LEU A 166 13.17 -18.51 -2.48
C LEU A 166 13.74 -17.63 -3.61
N LYS A 167 14.76 -18.13 -4.32
CA LYS A 167 15.35 -17.45 -5.47
C LYS A 167 14.33 -17.21 -6.57
N PHE A 168 13.49 -18.23 -6.86
CA PHE A 168 12.40 -18.08 -7.81
C PHE A 168 11.41 -16.99 -7.37
N CYS A 169 10.94 -17.01 -6.12
CA CYS A 169 9.98 -16.04 -5.61
C CYS A 169 10.53 -14.59 -5.62
N ARG A 170 11.82 -14.40 -5.35
CA ARG A 170 12.49 -13.10 -5.53
C ARG A 170 12.45 -12.64 -6.98
N SER A 171 12.87 -13.50 -7.91
CA SER A 171 12.85 -13.18 -9.34
C SER A 171 11.42 -12.97 -9.86
N TYR A 172 10.45 -13.73 -9.35
CA TYR A 172 9.02 -13.55 -9.65
C TYR A 172 8.55 -12.16 -9.24
N ALA A 173 8.83 -11.74 -8.02
CA ALA A 173 8.42 -10.44 -7.51
C ALA A 173 9.14 -9.28 -8.25
N GLU A 174 10.44 -9.42 -8.52
CA GLU A 174 11.23 -8.44 -9.28
C GLU A 174 10.72 -8.24 -10.72
N LYS A 175 10.26 -9.32 -11.36
CA LYS A 175 9.77 -9.32 -12.75
C LYS A 175 8.25 -9.35 -12.84
N PHE A 176 7.55 -9.17 -11.74
CA PHE A 176 6.09 -9.26 -11.68
C PHE A 176 5.41 -8.40 -12.75
N SER A 177 4.42 -8.98 -13.38
CA SER A 177 3.54 -8.33 -14.35
C SER A 177 2.18 -9.04 -14.36
N PRO A 178 1.15 -8.48 -14.99
CA PRO A 178 -0.13 -9.17 -15.17
C PRO A 178 -0.02 -10.53 -15.91
N LYS A 179 1.09 -10.78 -16.62
CA LYS A 179 1.35 -12.05 -17.30
C LYS A 179 2.15 -13.06 -16.45
N SER A 180 2.45 -12.72 -15.20
CA SER A 180 3.13 -13.65 -14.29
C SER A 180 2.25 -14.86 -13.99
N PRO A 181 2.82 -16.07 -13.79
CA PRO A 181 2.03 -17.26 -13.50
C PRO A 181 1.39 -17.18 -12.11
N ASN A 182 0.31 -17.92 -11.91
CA ASN A 182 -0.20 -18.21 -10.57
C ASN A 182 0.80 -19.12 -9.83
N LEU A 183 0.88 -18.95 -8.51
CA LEU A 183 1.70 -19.79 -7.64
C LEU A 183 0.82 -20.55 -6.67
N LEU A 184 1.19 -21.80 -6.37
CA LEU A 184 0.54 -22.61 -5.35
C LEU A 184 1.60 -23.16 -4.40
N PHE A 185 1.55 -22.76 -3.14
CA PHE A 185 2.40 -23.26 -2.06
C PHE A 185 1.65 -24.30 -1.26
N MET A 186 2.12 -25.54 -1.26
CA MET A 186 1.51 -26.71 -0.62
C MET A 186 2.42 -27.29 0.45
N GLY A 187 1.87 -27.82 1.54
CA GLY A 187 2.69 -28.45 2.58
C GLY A 187 2.05 -28.36 3.96
N GLY A 188 2.57 -29.05 4.94
CA GLY A 188 2.09 -29.04 6.33
C GLY A 188 2.02 -27.65 6.94
N ALA A 189 1.35 -27.56 8.11
CA ALA A 189 1.30 -26.31 8.87
C ALA A 189 2.70 -25.88 9.32
N GLY A 190 2.92 -24.56 9.49
CA GLY A 190 4.15 -23.99 10.03
C GLY A 190 5.39 -24.08 9.13
N LEU A 191 5.25 -24.49 7.87
CA LEU A 191 6.39 -24.61 6.93
C LEU A 191 6.76 -23.31 6.20
N GLY A 192 6.19 -22.16 6.56
CA GLY A 192 6.59 -20.87 5.97
C GLY A 192 5.84 -20.48 4.68
N LYS A 193 4.78 -21.19 4.26
CA LYS A 193 4.01 -20.87 3.04
C LYS A 193 3.46 -19.44 3.06
N THR A 194 2.72 -19.08 4.10
CA THR A 194 2.16 -17.73 4.31
C THR A 194 3.28 -16.71 4.39
N HIS A 195 4.40 -17.01 5.07
CA HIS A 195 5.57 -16.12 5.14
C HIS A 195 6.11 -15.78 3.74
N LEU A 196 6.34 -16.80 2.92
CA LEU A 196 6.86 -16.58 1.56
C LEU A 196 5.85 -15.87 0.65
N ALA A 197 4.55 -16.16 0.79
CA ALA A 197 3.49 -15.47 0.07
C ALA A 197 3.44 -13.97 0.44
N LEU A 198 3.59 -13.63 1.73
CA LEU A 198 3.64 -12.25 2.20
C LEU A 198 4.92 -11.54 1.78
N ALA A 199 6.06 -12.25 1.67
CA ALA A 199 7.29 -11.67 1.14
C ALA A 199 7.17 -11.33 -0.36
N VAL A 200 6.47 -12.16 -1.13
CA VAL A 200 6.12 -11.84 -2.53
C VAL A 200 5.18 -10.63 -2.57
N ALA A 201 4.15 -10.61 -1.71
CA ALA A 201 3.19 -9.51 -1.63
C ALA A 201 3.88 -8.17 -1.34
N ASP A 202 4.78 -8.14 -0.36
CA ASP A 202 5.54 -6.95 0.02
C ASP A 202 6.38 -6.40 -1.13
N ALA A 203 7.15 -7.27 -1.78
CA ALA A 203 8.01 -6.88 -2.89
C ALA A 203 7.24 -6.41 -4.14
N VAL A 204 6.08 -7.01 -4.42
CA VAL A 204 5.20 -6.60 -5.54
C VAL A 204 4.53 -5.26 -5.22
N LEU A 205 4.08 -5.06 -3.97
CA LEU A 205 3.49 -3.80 -3.50
C LEU A 205 4.51 -2.64 -3.58
N GLU A 206 5.77 -2.87 -3.22
CA GLU A 206 6.84 -1.86 -3.33
C GLU A 206 7.09 -1.42 -4.80
N ARG A 207 6.85 -2.29 -5.75
CA ARG A 207 6.92 -1.95 -7.18
C ARG A 207 5.71 -1.14 -7.68
N GLY A 208 4.72 -0.89 -6.83
CA GLY A 208 3.57 -0.04 -7.14
C GLY A 208 2.35 -0.79 -7.69
N TYR A 209 2.36 -2.12 -7.68
CA TYR A 209 1.17 -2.92 -8.00
C TYR A 209 0.21 -2.96 -6.83
N ASP A 210 -1.08 -3.10 -7.11
CA ASP A 210 -2.10 -3.31 -6.08
C ASP A 210 -2.09 -4.78 -5.65
N VAL A 211 -1.88 -5.02 -4.36
CA VAL A 211 -1.83 -6.37 -3.77
C VAL A 211 -2.92 -6.50 -2.74
N LEU A 212 -3.70 -7.57 -2.82
CA LEU A 212 -4.72 -7.88 -1.83
C LEU A 212 -4.41 -9.22 -1.17
N TYR A 213 -4.60 -9.29 0.15
CA TYR A 213 -4.46 -10.51 0.94
C TYR A 213 -5.79 -10.88 1.59
N THR A 214 -6.15 -12.14 1.50
CA THR A 214 -7.25 -12.71 2.28
C THR A 214 -7.00 -14.19 2.58
N SER A 215 -7.48 -14.67 3.72
CA SER A 215 -7.58 -16.12 3.93
C SER A 215 -8.86 -16.67 3.34
N SER A 216 -8.86 -17.95 2.97
CA SER A 216 -10.06 -18.64 2.47
C SER A 216 -11.22 -18.62 3.48
N ALA A 217 -10.91 -18.71 4.76
CA ALA A 217 -11.92 -18.59 5.83
C ALA A 217 -12.52 -17.17 5.91
N ALA A 218 -11.69 -16.12 5.77
CA ALA A 218 -12.17 -14.74 5.75
C ALA A 218 -13.02 -14.47 4.50
N LEU A 219 -12.62 -15.01 3.33
CA LEU A 219 -13.41 -14.96 2.11
C LEU A 219 -14.81 -15.58 2.32
N ALA A 220 -14.88 -16.79 2.84
CA ALA A 220 -16.14 -17.48 3.11
C ALA A 220 -17.03 -16.73 4.12
N ALA A 221 -16.43 -16.16 5.16
CA ALA A 221 -17.17 -15.39 6.17
C ALA A 221 -17.73 -14.07 5.61
N GLN A 222 -16.98 -13.40 4.73
CA GLN A 222 -17.42 -12.17 4.09
C GLN A 222 -18.60 -12.40 3.13
N LEU A 223 -18.54 -13.49 2.35
CA LEU A 223 -19.63 -13.88 1.47
C LEU A 223 -20.94 -14.12 2.23
N GLY A 224 -20.87 -14.70 3.42
CA GLY A 224 -22.03 -14.87 4.29
C GLY A 224 -22.65 -13.53 4.69
N ARG A 225 -21.85 -12.51 4.92
CA ARG A 225 -22.31 -11.16 5.29
C ARG A 225 -22.93 -10.40 4.10
N GLU A 226 -22.25 -10.37 2.97
CA GLU A 226 -22.73 -9.68 1.75
C GLU A 226 -24.03 -10.27 1.20
N HIS A 227 -24.28 -11.58 1.43
CA HIS A 227 -25.55 -12.21 1.03
C HIS A 227 -26.75 -11.67 1.82
N PHE A 228 -26.53 -11.13 3.03
CA PHE A 228 -27.56 -10.54 3.87
C PHE A 228 -27.69 -9.03 3.74
N ASP A 229 -26.67 -8.33 3.20
CA ASP A 229 -26.61 -6.87 3.10
C ASP A 229 -26.63 -6.43 1.64
N ARG A 230 -27.85 -6.20 1.10
CA ARG A 230 -28.08 -5.90 -0.33
C ARG A 230 -27.67 -4.49 -0.78
N ASP A 231 -27.24 -3.63 0.14
CA ASP A 231 -26.97 -2.21 -0.13
C ASP A 231 -25.48 -1.85 -0.27
N SER A 232 -24.55 -2.80 -0.29
CA SER A 232 -23.14 -2.51 -0.51
C SER A 232 -22.83 -2.39 -2.00
N GLU A 233 -22.70 -1.15 -2.51
CA GLU A 233 -22.37 -0.84 -3.90
C GLU A 233 -20.95 -1.27 -4.33
N ASP A 234 -20.03 -1.51 -3.40
CA ASP A 234 -18.66 -1.93 -3.69
C ASP A 234 -18.37 -3.28 -3.02
N SER A 235 -18.50 -4.35 -3.80
CA SER A 235 -18.27 -5.68 -3.28
C SER A 235 -16.77 -5.89 -3.02
N TRP A 236 -16.44 -6.32 -1.78
CA TRP A 236 -15.12 -6.79 -1.42
C TRP A 236 -14.60 -7.91 -2.36
N LEU A 237 -15.52 -8.69 -2.94
CA LEU A 237 -15.23 -9.69 -3.96
C LEU A 237 -14.68 -9.04 -5.24
N ASP A 238 -15.19 -7.87 -5.61
CA ASP A 238 -14.70 -7.14 -6.79
C ASP A 238 -13.28 -6.62 -6.54
N ALA A 239 -12.98 -6.16 -5.33
CA ALA A 239 -11.59 -5.85 -4.96
C ALA A 239 -10.66 -7.07 -5.11
N CYS A 240 -11.11 -8.27 -4.70
CA CYS A 240 -10.37 -9.51 -4.91
C CYS A 240 -10.21 -9.85 -6.40
N LYS A 241 -11.22 -9.59 -7.23
CA LYS A 241 -11.15 -9.80 -8.68
C LYS A 241 -10.22 -8.80 -9.35
N GLU A 242 -10.15 -7.56 -8.88
CA GLU A 242 -9.46 -6.44 -9.53
C GLU A 242 -8.01 -6.25 -9.13
N ALA A 243 -7.59 -6.68 -7.94
CA ALA A 243 -6.21 -6.55 -7.48
C ALA A 243 -5.20 -7.10 -8.50
N ASP A 244 -4.08 -6.40 -8.71
CA ASP A 244 -3.02 -6.84 -9.62
C ASP A 244 -2.43 -8.20 -9.18
N LEU A 245 -2.26 -8.40 -7.85
CA LEU A 245 -1.90 -9.67 -7.24
C LEU A 245 -2.86 -9.98 -6.08
N LEU A 246 -3.42 -11.18 -6.05
CA LEU A 246 -4.18 -11.70 -4.92
C LEU A 246 -3.36 -12.75 -4.17
N ILE A 247 -3.28 -12.64 -2.84
CA ILE A 247 -2.84 -13.73 -1.97
C ILE A 247 -4.09 -14.36 -1.37
N LEU A 248 -4.38 -15.60 -1.74
CA LEU A 248 -5.47 -16.40 -1.17
C LEU A 248 -4.86 -17.47 -0.27
N ASP A 249 -4.83 -17.16 1.02
CA ASP A 249 -4.08 -17.92 2.01
C ASP A 249 -4.94 -18.99 2.69
N ASP A 250 -4.27 -20.07 3.08
CA ASP A 250 -4.77 -21.16 3.93
C ASP A 250 -6.04 -21.85 3.38
N LEU A 251 -6.02 -22.15 2.06
CA LEU A 251 -7.07 -22.95 1.43
C LEU A 251 -7.19 -24.32 2.10
N GLY A 252 -8.42 -24.72 2.41
CA GLY A 252 -8.71 -25.94 3.15
C GLY A 252 -9.22 -25.71 4.56
N THR A 253 -9.19 -24.48 5.08
CA THR A 253 -9.67 -24.15 6.44
C THR A 253 -11.08 -23.56 6.45
N GLU A 254 -11.57 -23.11 5.32
CA GLU A 254 -12.90 -22.50 5.18
C GLU A 254 -14.02 -23.57 5.31
N HIS A 255 -15.19 -23.10 5.71
CA HIS A 255 -16.41 -23.93 5.65
C HIS A 255 -16.92 -24.04 4.21
N ILE A 256 -16.96 -25.25 3.68
CA ILE A 256 -17.37 -25.51 2.31
C ILE A 256 -18.90 -25.57 2.23
N THR A 257 -19.48 -24.68 1.43
CA THR A 257 -20.88 -24.67 1.01
C THR A 257 -20.94 -24.57 -0.51
N ALA A 258 -22.09 -24.82 -1.10
CA ALA A 258 -22.31 -24.63 -2.54
C ALA A 258 -22.00 -23.16 -2.96
N LEU A 259 -22.35 -22.20 -2.11
CA LEU A 259 -22.03 -20.78 -2.32
C LEU A 259 -20.52 -20.52 -2.31
N THR A 260 -19.81 -21.03 -1.31
CA THR A 260 -18.34 -20.88 -1.21
C THR A 260 -17.64 -21.43 -2.44
N ILE A 261 -18.03 -22.62 -2.90
CA ILE A 261 -17.47 -23.25 -4.12
C ILE A 261 -17.76 -22.40 -5.37
N SER A 262 -19.02 -21.92 -5.50
CA SER A 262 -19.42 -21.10 -6.65
C SER A 262 -18.60 -19.81 -6.73
N VAL A 263 -18.42 -19.13 -5.62
CA VAL A 263 -17.69 -17.86 -5.58
C VAL A 263 -16.18 -18.07 -5.75
N LEU A 264 -15.60 -19.13 -5.15
CA LEU A 264 -14.20 -19.48 -5.42
C LEU A 264 -13.98 -19.77 -6.89
N TYR A 265 -14.89 -20.52 -7.53
CA TYR A 265 -14.83 -20.78 -8.96
C TYR A 265 -14.90 -19.49 -9.78
N GLU A 266 -15.85 -18.62 -9.47
CA GLU A 266 -16.00 -17.32 -10.15
C GLU A 266 -14.77 -16.44 -9.99
N LEU A 267 -14.25 -16.30 -8.77
CA LEU A 267 -13.06 -15.51 -8.47
C LEU A 267 -11.84 -16.02 -9.25
N ILE A 268 -11.56 -17.32 -9.17
CA ILE A 268 -10.44 -17.95 -9.85
C ILE A 268 -10.57 -17.79 -11.37
N ASN A 269 -11.75 -18.09 -11.91
CA ASN A 269 -12.01 -18.03 -13.34
C ASN A 269 -11.89 -16.60 -13.89
N THR A 270 -12.49 -15.62 -13.18
CA THR A 270 -12.41 -14.20 -13.58
C THR A 270 -10.96 -13.71 -13.59
N ARG A 271 -10.19 -14.02 -12.53
CA ARG A 271 -8.80 -13.61 -12.46
C ARG A 271 -7.93 -14.25 -13.54
N MET A 272 -8.18 -15.53 -13.86
CA MET A 272 -7.50 -16.21 -14.97
C MET A 272 -7.81 -15.58 -16.32
N LEU A 273 -9.08 -15.29 -16.61
CA LEU A 273 -9.49 -14.66 -17.86
C LEU A 273 -8.95 -13.23 -18.01
N CYS A 274 -8.82 -12.51 -16.90
CA CYS A 274 -8.26 -11.16 -16.87
C CYS A 274 -6.73 -11.13 -16.73
N HIS A 275 -6.04 -12.28 -16.78
CA HIS A 275 -4.60 -12.38 -16.57
C HIS A 275 -4.13 -11.68 -15.29
N ARG A 276 -4.81 -11.96 -14.16
CA ARG A 276 -4.48 -11.40 -12.84
C ARG A 276 -3.90 -12.50 -11.94
N PRO A 277 -2.59 -12.52 -11.68
CA PRO A 277 -1.93 -13.56 -10.91
C PRO A 277 -2.48 -13.69 -9.50
N THR A 278 -2.52 -14.94 -9.02
CA THR A 278 -2.88 -15.28 -7.65
C THR A 278 -1.82 -16.20 -7.05
N VAL A 279 -1.44 -15.93 -5.81
CA VAL A 279 -0.64 -16.84 -4.99
C VAL A 279 -1.57 -17.53 -4.01
N TYR A 280 -1.63 -18.83 -4.11
CA TYR A 280 -2.43 -19.69 -3.23
C TYR A 280 -1.54 -20.36 -2.20
N THR A 281 -2.03 -20.55 -0.98
CA THR A 281 -1.40 -21.46 -0.02
C THR A 281 -2.40 -22.50 0.47
N THR A 282 -1.94 -23.71 0.76
CA THR A 282 -2.79 -24.78 1.28
C THR A 282 -2.01 -25.77 2.12
N ASN A 283 -2.68 -26.36 3.12
CA ASN A 283 -2.16 -27.50 3.87
C ASN A 283 -2.52 -28.85 3.23
N ILE A 284 -3.36 -28.86 2.20
CA ILE A 284 -3.74 -30.08 1.47
C ILE A 284 -2.64 -30.39 0.46
N THR A 285 -1.98 -31.53 0.62
CA THR A 285 -0.88 -31.98 -0.25
C THR A 285 -1.28 -33.09 -1.19
N ASP A 286 -2.42 -33.75 -0.94
CA ASP A 286 -2.98 -34.81 -1.76
C ASP A 286 -3.99 -34.24 -2.77
N GLN A 287 -3.81 -34.55 -4.04
CA GLN A 287 -4.66 -34.04 -5.13
C GLN A 287 -6.08 -34.57 -5.01
N GLY A 288 -6.27 -35.84 -4.64
CA GLY A 288 -7.60 -36.43 -4.52
C GLY A 288 -8.41 -35.80 -3.38
N ILE A 289 -7.76 -35.49 -2.25
CA ILE A 289 -8.36 -34.75 -1.13
C ILE A 289 -8.72 -33.34 -1.59
N PHE A 290 -7.85 -32.68 -2.37
CA PHE A 290 -8.11 -31.34 -2.87
C PHE A 290 -9.32 -31.32 -3.83
N GLU A 291 -9.39 -32.27 -4.77
CA GLU A 291 -10.50 -32.41 -5.72
C GLU A 291 -11.82 -32.78 -5.01
N ALA A 292 -11.78 -33.68 -4.03
CA ALA A 292 -12.96 -34.02 -3.23
C ALA A 292 -13.52 -32.82 -2.45
N ARG A 293 -12.63 -31.90 -2.02
CA ARG A 293 -13.04 -30.72 -1.26
C ARG A 293 -13.60 -29.60 -2.15
N TYR A 294 -12.95 -29.32 -3.29
CA TYR A 294 -13.23 -28.13 -4.11
C TYR A 294 -13.98 -28.42 -5.41
N THR A 295 -14.32 -29.63 -5.70
CA THR A 295 -14.78 -30.16 -7.00
C THR A 295 -13.68 -30.20 -8.05
N GLU A 296 -13.82 -31.12 -8.99
CA GLU A 296 -12.89 -31.28 -10.13
C GLU A 296 -12.69 -29.97 -10.92
N LYS A 297 -13.76 -29.18 -11.11
CA LYS A 297 -13.69 -27.93 -11.89
C LYS A 297 -12.81 -26.86 -11.25
N VAL A 298 -12.89 -26.67 -9.93
CA VAL A 298 -12.05 -25.71 -9.19
C VAL A 298 -10.62 -26.24 -9.11
N ALA A 299 -10.46 -27.49 -8.73
CA ALA A 299 -9.16 -28.14 -8.61
C ALA A 299 -8.37 -28.11 -9.92
N SER A 300 -9.00 -28.47 -11.04
CA SER A 300 -8.36 -28.45 -12.37
C SER A 300 -7.85 -27.05 -12.75
N ARG A 301 -8.63 -25.99 -12.44
CA ARG A 301 -8.20 -24.60 -12.72
C ARG A 301 -7.03 -24.17 -11.86
N MET A 302 -7.01 -24.54 -10.59
CA MET A 302 -5.93 -24.20 -9.67
C MET A 302 -4.67 -25.02 -9.98
N LEU A 303 -4.77 -26.35 -10.03
CA LEU A 303 -3.62 -27.22 -10.21
C LEU A 303 -3.05 -27.15 -11.64
N GLY A 304 -3.92 -27.01 -12.65
CA GLY A 304 -3.51 -26.93 -14.07
C GLY A 304 -2.90 -25.58 -14.48
N ASN A 305 -3.13 -24.50 -13.73
CA ASN A 305 -2.70 -23.15 -14.11
C ASN A 305 -1.75 -22.49 -13.09
N CYS A 306 -1.25 -23.25 -12.11
CA CYS A 306 -0.33 -22.75 -11.10
C CYS A 306 1.05 -23.40 -11.24
N ARG A 307 2.09 -22.62 -10.97
CA ARG A 307 3.39 -23.19 -10.64
C ARG A 307 3.36 -23.63 -9.17
N MET A 308 3.47 -24.94 -8.96
CA MET A 308 3.35 -25.57 -7.66
C MET A 308 4.71 -25.69 -6.97
N PHE A 309 4.73 -25.43 -5.66
CA PHE A 309 5.89 -25.63 -4.79
C PHE A 309 5.43 -26.36 -3.53
N LYS A 310 6.00 -27.54 -3.29
CA LYS A 310 5.71 -28.34 -2.10
C LYS A 310 6.74 -28.01 -1.01
N PHE A 311 6.28 -27.71 0.18
CA PHE A 311 7.11 -27.40 1.35
C PHE A 311 7.26 -28.67 2.17
N PHE A 312 8.47 -28.98 2.60
CA PHE A 312 8.85 -30.18 3.32
C PHE A 312 9.42 -29.82 4.69
N GLY A 313 9.31 -30.72 5.66
CA GLY A 313 9.86 -30.57 6.99
C GLY A 313 8.80 -30.56 8.09
N GLU A 314 9.20 -30.09 9.27
CA GLU A 314 8.36 -30.03 10.47
C GLU A 314 7.86 -28.59 10.73
N ASP A 315 6.81 -28.46 11.56
CA ASP A 315 6.27 -27.15 11.96
C ASP A 315 7.38 -26.30 12.65
N GLN A 316 7.81 -25.25 11.98
CA GLN A 316 8.91 -24.39 12.45
C GLN A 316 8.53 -23.56 13.70
N ARG A 317 7.24 -23.45 14.03
CA ARG A 317 6.75 -22.77 15.23
C ARG A 317 7.02 -23.60 16.49
N LEU A 318 7.20 -24.92 16.34
CA LEU A 318 7.50 -25.85 17.44
C LEU A 318 8.99 -25.98 17.72
N ARG A 319 9.85 -25.52 16.83
CA ARG A 319 11.31 -25.46 17.04
C ARG A 319 11.62 -24.20 17.84
N ARG A 320 11.82 -24.38 19.16
CA ARG A 320 12.31 -23.33 20.08
C ARG A 320 13.83 -23.22 20.00
#